data_e6f7bba87629c27ab7dc9906e7227c85
#
_entry.id   e6f7bba87629c27ab7dc9906e7227c85
#
_cell.length_a   1.000
_cell.length_b   1.000
_cell.length_c   1.000
_cell.angle_alpha   90.00
_cell.angle_beta   90.00
_cell.angle_gamma   90.00
#
_symmetry.space_group_name_H-M   'P 1'
#
loop_
_entity.id
_entity.type
_entity.pdbx_description
1 polymer ?
#
loop_
_entity_poly.entity_id
_entity_poly.type
_entity_poly.pdbx_seq_one_letter_code
_entity_poly.pdbx_strand_id
1 'polypeptide(L)'
;MPGPIAVAHQGWGLLPERAPRLHDLVSAIHRDPEPLSAALRTTPMTFVAGDWKLGNVGHRPDGRTILLDWAYPGEAPPCWDLTWYLALNRARLPESKEATIERYRAALDKHLEPQGVATEGWWDRQLGLSLLGMAAVFAWEKAVGEQDELDWWERAALDGAAWL
;
A
#
# COMPACT_ATOMS: atom_id res chain seq x y z
N MET A 1 -17.83 4.95 -20.41
CA MET A 1 -16.61 5.14 -19.59
C MET A 1 -15.48 4.33 -20.20
N PRO A 2 -14.25 4.85 -20.25
CA PRO A 2 -13.10 4.05 -20.68
C PRO A 2 -12.92 2.83 -19.77
N GLY A 3 -12.49 1.71 -20.35
CA GLY A 3 -12.21 0.50 -19.56
C GLY A 3 -10.96 0.66 -18.67
N PRO A 4 -10.74 -0.21 -17.66
CA PRO A 4 -9.62 -0.09 -16.71
C PRO A 4 -8.25 0.05 -17.38
N ILE A 5 -8.01 -0.69 -18.46
CA ILE A 5 -6.75 -0.63 -19.22
C ILE A 5 -6.53 0.75 -19.85
N ALA A 6 -7.58 1.36 -20.40
CA ALA A 6 -7.47 2.70 -21.00
C ALA A 6 -7.18 3.77 -19.93
N VAL A 7 -7.77 3.64 -18.76
CA VAL A 7 -7.47 4.54 -17.61
C VAL A 7 -6.02 4.36 -17.14
N ALA A 8 -5.53 3.12 -17.08
CA ALA A 8 -4.14 2.87 -16.70
C ALA A 8 -3.16 3.47 -17.73
N HIS A 9 -3.40 3.31 -19.02
CA HIS A 9 -2.59 3.96 -20.07
C HIS A 9 -2.59 5.48 -19.95
N GLN A 10 -3.76 6.08 -19.69
CA GLN A 10 -3.86 7.52 -19.46
C GLN A 10 -3.01 7.93 -18.24
N GLY A 11 -3.14 7.22 -17.13
CA GLY A 11 -2.42 7.54 -15.90
C GLY A 11 -0.91 7.45 -16.04
N TRP A 12 -0.40 6.39 -16.67
CA TRP A 12 1.03 6.26 -16.95
C TRP A 12 1.54 7.37 -17.88
N GLY A 13 0.71 7.84 -18.82
CA GLY A 13 1.04 8.96 -19.70
C GLY A 13 1.07 10.32 -18.97
N LEU A 14 0.25 10.51 -17.94
CA LEU A 14 0.17 11.75 -17.16
C LEU A 14 1.25 11.84 -16.07
N LEU A 15 1.70 10.70 -15.55
CA LEU A 15 2.57 10.63 -14.38
C LEU A 15 3.88 11.42 -14.54
N PRO A 16 4.59 11.40 -15.71
CA PRO A 16 5.84 12.15 -15.90
C PRO A 16 5.67 13.67 -15.76
N GLU A 17 4.51 14.20 -16.12
CA GLU A 17 4.22 15.63 -16.04
C GLU A 17 3.75 16.03 -14.63
N ARG A 18 2.92 15.19 -14.00
CA ARG A 18 2.28 15.50 -12.73
C ARG A 18 3.15 15.21 -11.51
N ALA A 19 3.98 14.17 -11.57
CA ALA A 19 4.87 13.74 -10.49
C ALA A 19 6.15 13.11 -11.07
N PRO A 20 7.06 13.91 -11.66
CA PRO A 20 8.25 13.41 -12.37
C PRO A 20 9.17 12.56 -11.48
N ARG A 21 9.36 12.94 -10.20
CA ARG A 21 10.21 12.19 -9.27
C ARG A 21 9.61 10.82 -8.95
N LEU A 22 8.29 10.75 -8.75
CA LEU A 22 7.59 9.50 -8.55
C LEU A 22 7.67 8.62 -9.81
N HIS A 23 7.46 9.21 -11.00
CA HIS A 23 7.60 8.51 -12.27
C HIS A 23 8.97 7.85 -12.42
N ASP A 24 10.05 8.58 -12.16
CA ASP A 24 11.41 8.06 -12.29
C ASP A 24 11.66 6.91 -11.29
N LEU A 25 11.20 7.07 -10.05
CA LEU A 25 11.32 6.07 -9.00
C LEU A 25 10.56 4.78 -9.32
N VAL A 26 9.27 4.86 -9.67
CA VAL A 26 8.48 3.67 -9.99
C VAL A 26 8.94 3.00 -11.28
N SER A 27 9.44 3.78 -12.24
CA SER A 27 10.03 3.25 -13.47
C SER A 27 11.33 2.48 -13.19
N ALA A 28 12.12 2.91 -12.22
CA ALA A 28 13.31 2.17 -11.77
C ALA A 28 12.91 0.83 -11.14
N ILE A 29 11.90 0.84 -10.27
CA ILE A 29 11.38 -0.39 -9.62
C ILE A 29 10.79 -1.36 -10.67
N HIS A 30 10.08 -0.87 -11.67
CA HIS A 30 9.54 -1.73 -12.73
C HIS A 30 10.63 -2.38 -13.57
N ARG A 31 11.78 -1.71 -13.78
CA ARG A 31 12.92 -2.30 -14.49
C ARG A 31 13.68 -3.33 -13.68
N ASP A 32 13.79 -3.09 -12.37
CA ASP A 32 14.47 -3.99 -11.43
C ASP A 32 13.75 -3.96 -10.07
N PRO A 33 12.79 -4.89 -9.83
CA PRO A 33 12.05 -4.96 -8.58
C PRO A 33 12.83 -5.63 -7.44
N GLU A 34 13.98 -6.25 -7.72
CA GLU A 34 14.69 -7.06 -6.72
C GLU A 34 15.19 -6.26 -5.51
N PRO A 35 15.72 -5.03 -5.63
CA PRO A 35 16.13 -4.25 -4.47
C PRO A 35 14.99 -4.03 -3.48
N LEU A 36 13.81 -3.64 -3.97
CA LEU A 36 12.61 -3.46 -3.13
C LEU A 36 12.16 -4.77 -2.51
N SER A 37 12.08 -5.82 -3.31
CA SER A 37 11.68 -7.15 -2.88
C SER A 37 12.63 -7.70 -1.81
N ALA A 38 13.93 -7.57 -2.01
CA ALA A 38 14.96 -7.96 -1.03
C ALA A 38 14.84 -7.16 0.27
N ALA A 39 14.65 -5.84 0.17
CA ALA A 39 14.48 -4.98 1.34
C ALA A 39 13.23 -5.34 2.16
N LEU A 40 12.08 -5.60 1.52
CA LEU A 40 10.86 -6.07 2.17
C LEU A 40 11.08 -7.40 2.90
N ARG A 41 11.78 -8.36 2.31
CA ARG A 41 12.11 -9.65 2.93
C ARG A 41 13.01 -9.55 4.16
N THR A 42 13.64 -8.41 4.42
CA THR A 42 14.40 -8.19 5.69
C THR A 42 13.48 -7.80 6.86
N THR A 43 12.20 -7.63 6.64
CA THR A 43 11.19 -7.31 7.66
C THR A 43 10.29 -8.52 7.93
N PRO A 44 9.54 -8.56 9.04
CA PRO A 44 8.64 -9.67 9.32
C PRO A 44 7.61 -9.89 8.23
N MET A 45 7.41 -11.16 7.89
CA MET A 45 6.47 -11.59 6.85
C MET A 45 5.29 -12.34 7.50
N THR A 46 4.14 -12.29 6.84
CA THR A 46 2.94 -13.01 7.27
C THR A 46 2.11 -13.44 6.06
N PHE A 47 1.06 -14.19 6.31
CA PHE A 47 0.07 -14.46 5.27
C PHE A 47 -0.84 -13.25 5.10
N VAL A 48 -0.98 -12.75 3.87
CA VAL A 48 -1.80 -11.59 3.50
C VAL A 48 -2.91 -11.98 2.52
N ALA A 49 -3.98 -11.19 2.50
CA ALA A 49 -5.07 -11.36 1.52
C ALA A 49 -4.66 -10.87 0.12
N GLY A 50 -3.80 -9.86 0.04
CA GLY A 50 -3.22 -9.34 -1.20
C GLY A 50 -4.14 -8.44 -2.03
N ASP A 51 -5.43 -8.32 -1.70
CA ASP A 51 -6.39 -7.42 -2.32
C ASP A 51 -7.37 -6.85 -1.28
N TRP A 52 -6.83 -6.23 -0.24
CA TRP A 52 -7.65 -5.72 0.84
C TRP A 52 -8.30 -4.37 0.49
N LYS A 53 -9.48 -4.45 -0.08
CA LYS A 53 -10.35 -3.31 -0.36
C LYS A 53 -11.72 -3.50 0.27
N LEU A 54 -12.42 -2.41 0.57
CA LEU A 54 -13.74 -2.47 1.21
C LEU A 54 -14.80 -3.24 0.39
N GLY A 55 -14.61 -3.34 -0.94
CA GLY A 55 -15.46 -4.18 -1.79
C GLY A 55 -15.31 -5.68 -1.53
N ASN A 56 -14.19 -6.10 -0.92
CA ASN A 56 -13.88 -7.49 -0.59
C ASN A 56 -14.11 -7.82 0.88
N VAL A 57 -14.75 -6.91 1.64
CA VAL A 57 -15.02 -7.09 3.07
C VAL A 57 -16.51 -7.15 3.30
N GLY A 58 -16.96 -8.21 3.95
CA GLY A 58 -18.34 -8.41 4.39
C GLY A 58 -18.42 -8.52 5.91
N HIS A 59 -19.61 -8.29 6.48
CA HIS A 59 -19.88 -8.48 7.88
C HIS A 59 -21.06 -9.44 8.07
N ARG A 60 -20.94 -10.35 9.02
CA ARG A 60 -22.02 -11.22 9.43
C ARG A 60 -22.81 -10.60 10.59
N PRO A 61 -24.10 -10.99 10.77
CA PRO A 61 -24.89 -10.54 11.92
C PRO A 61 -24.28 -10.90 13.29
N ASP A 62 -23.42 -11.91 13.35
CA ASP A 62 -22.70 -12.34 14.54
C ASP A 62 -21.43 -11.51 14.84
N GLY A 63 -21.20 -10.43 14.08
CA GLY A 63 -20.06 -9.51 14.23
C GLY A 63 -18.77 -9.96 13.56
N ARG A 64 -18.73 -11.13 12.91
CA ARG A 64 -17.54 -11.59 12.21
C ARG A 64 -17.34 -10.83 10.90
N THR A 65 -16.09 -10.49 10.61
CA THR A 65 -15.67 -9.99 9.29
C THR A 65 -15.37 -11.16 8.37
N ILE A 66 -15.78 -11.05 7.12
CA ILE A 66 -15.48 -12.00 6.06
C ILE A 66 -14.62 -11.28 5.02
N LEU A 67 -13.50 -11.89 4.67
CA LEU A 67 -12.70 -11.47 3.52
C LEU A 67 -13.14 -12.30 2.32
N LEU A 68 -13.44 -11.62 1.23
CA LEU A 68 -13.87 -12.17 -0.06
C LEU A 68 -12.75 -11.94 -1.09
N ASP A 69 -12.85 -12.64 -2.23
CA ASP A 69 -11.96 -12.43 -3.38
C ASP A 69 -10.47 -12.58 -3.02
N TRP A 70 -10.08 -13.79 -2.72
CA TRP A 70 -8.69 -14.18 -2.44
C TRP A 70 -7.89 -14.34 -3.74
N ALA A 71 -7.78 -13.27 -4.54
CA ALA A 71 -7.14 -13.33 -5.85
C ALA A 71 -5.61 -13.41 -5.75
N TYR A 72 -5.01 -12.78 -4.73
CA TYR A 72 -3.55 -12.67 -4.58
C TYR A 72 -3.06 -13.02 -3.16
N PRO A 73 -3.55 -14.13 -2.55
CA PRO A 73 -3.10 -14.49 -1.21
C PRO A 73 -1.66 -14.98 -1.26
N GLY A 74 -0.89 -14.66 -0.26
CA GLY A 74 0.50 -15.08 -0.22
C GLY A 74 1.26 -14.61 0.99
N GLU A 75 2.57 -14.80 0.97
CA GLU A 75 3.47 -14.31 2.00
C GLU A 75 3.94 -12.89 1.63
N ALA A 76 3.65 -11.93 2.48
CA ALA A 76 4.10 -10.55 2.34
C ALA A 76 4.21 -9.86 3.71
N PRO A 77 4.80 -8.66 3.78
CA PRO A 77 4.77 -7.86 4.99
C PRO A 77 3.32 -7.51 5.40
N PRO A 78 2.96 -7.49 6.70
CA PRO A 78 1.62 -7.07 7.14
C PRO A 78 1.23 -5.67 6.65
N CYS A 79 2.19 -4.74 6.49
CA CYS A 79 1.93 -3.43 5.92
C CYS A 79 1.49 -3.46 4.45
N TRP A 80 1.68 -4.57 3.72
CA TRP A 80 1.25 -4.70 2.32
C TRP A 80 -0.26 -4.57 2.17
N ASP A 81 -1.03 -5.31 2.96
CA ASP A 81 -2.50 -5.21 2.96
C ASP A 81 -2.98 -3.83 3.43
N LEU A 82 -2.33 -3.24 4.43
CA LEU A 82 -2.62 -1.87 4.88
C LEU A 82 -2.45 -0.86 3.74
N THR A 83 -1.32 -0.90 3.04
CA THR A 83 -1.03 0.07 1.98
C THR A 83 -1.91 -0.14 0.76
N TRP A 84 -2.29 -1.38 0.46
CA TRP A 84 -3.31 -1.72 -0.52
C TRP A 84 -4.67 -1.11 -0.15
N TYR A 85 -5.07 -1.26 1.11
CA TYR A 85 -6.29 -0.66 1.64
C TYR A 85 -6.30 0.86 1.50
N LEU A 86 -5.20 1.53 1.83
CA LEU A 86 -5.05 2.99 1.69
C LEU A 86 -5.14 3.43 0.23
N ALA A 87 -4.54 2.67 -0.69
CA ALA A 87 -4.53 3.01 -2.11
C ALA A 87 -5.92 2.95 -2.73
N LEU A 88 -6.71 1.92 -2.44
CA LEU A 88 -7.96 1.66 -3.16
C LEU A 88 -9.22 2.19 -2.47
N ASN A 89 -9.14 2.68 -1.22
CA ASN A 89 -10.31 3.11 -0.48
C ASN A 89 -10.34 4.60 -0.14
N ARG A 90 -9.53 5.44 -0.78
CA ARG A 90 -9.43 6.89 -0.51
C ARG A 90 -10.79 7.55 -0.20
N ALA A 91 -11.74 7.41 -1.10
CA ALA A 91 -13.06 8.05 -0.99
C ALA A 91 -13.97 7.46 0.11
N ARG A 92 -13.53 6.37 0.74
CA ARG A 92 -14.31 5.63 1.74
C ARG A 92 -13.56 5.47 3.07
N LEU A 93 -12.35 6.03 3.19
CA LEU A 93 -11.64 6.03 4.47
C LEU A 93 -12.44 6.89 5.47
N PRO A 94 -12.72 6.37 6.68
CA PRO A 94 -13.46 7.11 7.70
C PRO A 94 -12.64 8.21 8.36
N GLU A 95 -11.32 8.20 8.17
CA GLU A 95 -10.34 9.09 8.75
C GLU A 95 -9.17 9.30 7.79
N SER A 96 -8.19 10.14 8.15
CA SER A 96 -7.00 10.34 7.33
C SER A 96 -6.18 9.06 7.18
N LYS A 97 -5.29 9.02 6.17
CA LYS A 97 -4.37 7.88 5.99
C LYS A 97 -3.45 7.71 7.18
N GLU A 98 -2.97 8.82 7.75
CA GLU A 98 -2.11 8.83 8.93
C GLU A 98 -2.83 8.21 10.14
N ALA A 99 -4.06 8.63 10.42
CA ALA A 99 -4.86 8.06 11.51
C ALA A 99 -5.18 6.58 11.26
N THR A 100 -5.42 6.18 10.01
CA THR A 100 -5.62 4.77 9.62
C THR A 100 -4.34 3.94 9.88
N ILE A 101 -3.17 4.47 9.53
CA ILE A 101 -1.86 3.85 9.77
C ILE A 101 -1.62 3.67 11.27
N GLU A 102 -1.84 4.71 12.05
CA GLU A 102 -1.67 4.68 13.52
C GLU A 102 -2.61 3.66 14.17
N ARG A 103 -3.87 3.63 13.75
CA ARG A 103 -4.86 2.66 14.23
C ARG A 103 -4.49 1.23 13.89
N TYR A 104 -4.00 0.99 12.68
CA TYR A 104 -3.54 -0.33 12.25
C TYR A 104 -2.33 -0.77 13.10
N ARG A 105 -1.34 0.11 13.28
CA ARG A 105 -0.17 -0.16 14.13
C ARG A 105 -0.60 -0.53 15.54
N ALA A 106 -1.45 0.28 16.17
CA ALA A 106 -1.93 0.02 17.53
C ALA A 106 -2.67 -1.34 17.64
N ALA A 107 -3.46 -1.71 16.63
CA ALA A 107 -4.13 -3.01 16.59
C ALA A 107 -3.12 -4.16 16.42
N LEU A 108 -2.10 -3.99 15.57
CA LEU A 108 -1.04 -4.95 15.36
C LEU A 108 -0.20 -5.15 16.63
N ASP A 109 0.22 -4.07 17.28
CA ASP A 109 0.97 -4.10 18.54
C ASP A 109 0.21 -4.89 19.61
N LYS A 110 -1.08 -4.60 19.78
CA LYS A 110 -1.94 -5.32 20.73
C LYS A 110 -2.03 -6.83 20.45
N HIS A 111 -1.95 -7.24 19.17
CA HIS A 111 -2.00 -8.66 18.80
C HIS A 111 -0.64 -9.35 18.94
N LEU A 112 0.45 -8.62 18.79
CA LEU A 112 1.82 -9.14 18.86
C LEU A 112 2.38 -9.14 20.28
N GLU A 113 1.93 -8.23 21.16
CA GLU A 113 2.37 -8.12 22.56
C GLU A 113 2.32 -9.46 23.31
N PRO A 114 1.23 -10.27 23.27
CA PRO A 114 1.18 -11.56 23.94
C PRO A 114 2.20 -12.58 23.41
N GLN A 115 2.76 -12.33 22.24
CA GLN A 115 3.76 -13.18 21.57
C GLN A 115 5.20 -12.67 21.83
N GLY A 116 5.34 -11.56 22.56
CA GLY A 116 6.64 -10.94 22.84
C GLY A 116 7.29 -10.29 21.61
N VAL A 117 6.50 -9.94 20.57
CA VAL A 117 6.98 -9.30 19.35
C VAL A 117 6.71 -7.81 19.41
N ALA A 118 7.77 -7.00 19.31
CA ALA A 118 7.70 -5.55 19.27
C ALA A 118 7.80 -5.05 17.82
N THR A 119 7.06 -3.98 17.47
CA THR A 119 7.08 -3.41 16.13
C THR A 119 8.09 -2.29 15.94
N GLU A 120 8.63 -1.68 17.01
CA GLU A 120 9.50 -0.49 16.95
C GLU A 120 10.73 -0.68 16.07
N GLY A 121 11.28 -1.88 16.02
CA GLY A 121 12.54 -2.15 15.28
C GLY A 121 12.38 -2.28 13.77
N TRP A 122 11.16 -2.44 13.26
CA TRP A 122 10.94 -2.73 11.84
C TRP A 122 9.77 -1.98 11.20
N TRP A 123 8.85 -1.43 12.00
CA TRP A 123 7.60 -0.84 11.51
C TRP A 123 7.82 0.25 10.45
N ASP A 124 8.62 1.28 10.78
CA ASP A 124 8.77 2.44 9.90
C ASP A 124 9.41 2.06 8.56
N ARG A 125 10.42 1.17 8.62
CA ARG A 125 11.04 0.60 7.41
C ARG A 125 10.04 -0.19 6.58
N GLN A 126 9.29 -1.09 7.20
CA GLN A 126 8.33 -1.93 6.50
C GLN A 126 7.20 -1.11 5.88
N LEU A 127 6.66 -0.15 6.63
CA LEU A 127 5.61 0.75 6.14
C LEU A 127 6.12 1.57 4.94
N GLY A 128 7.28 2.20 5.05
CA GLY A 128 7.88 2.98 3.96
C GLY A 128 8.09 2.16 2.69
N LEU A 129 8.70 0.97 2.81
CA LEU A 129 8.91 0.06 1.69
C LEU A 129 7.58 -0.44 1.10
N SER A 130 6.56 -0.69 1.92
CA SER A 130 5.24 -1.13 1.43
C SER A 130 4.50 0.00 0.72
N LEU A 131 4.61 1.26 1.20
CA LEU A 131 4.07 2.44 0.51
C LEU A 131 4.76 2.65 -0.85
N LEU A 132 6.07 2.49 -0.90
CA LEU A 132 6.83 2.55 -2.15
C LEU A 132 6.38 1.46 -3.14
N GLY A 133 6.25 0.23 -2.67
CA GLY A 133 5.76 -0.89 -3.49
C GLY A 133 4.35 -0.63 -4.00
N MET A 134 3.48 -0.10 -3.16
CA MET A 134 2.11 0.22 -3.55
C MET A 134 2.05 1.39 -4.53
N ALA A 135 2.93 2.38 -4.40
CA ALA A 135 3.07 3.44 -5.39
C ALA A 135 3.52 2.86 -6.76
N ALA A 136 4.43 1.89 -6.78
CA ALA A 136 4.82 1.22 -8.02
C ALA A 136 3.64 0.49 -8.69
N VAL A 137 2.67 -0.01 -7.93
CA VAL A 137 1.46 -0.65 -8.47
C VAL A 137 0.43 0.36 -8.94
N PHE A 138 0.18 1.46 -8.20
CA PHE A 138 -0.97 2.34 -8.38
C PHE A 138 -0.65 3.81 -8.70
N ALA A 139 0.60 4.21 -8.95
CA ALA A 139 0.93 5.59 -9.30
C ALA A 139 0.12 6.12 -10.50
N TRP A 140 -0.17 5.26 -11.48
CA TRP A 140 -1.01 5.59 -12.61
C TRP A 140 -2.45 5.99 -12.20
N GLU A 141 -3.00 5.32 -11.21
CA GLU A 141 -4.35 5.62 -10.71
C GLU A 141 -4.35 6.97 -9.97
N LYS A 142 -3.28 7.27 -9.21
CA LYS A 142 -3.10 8.57 -8.56
C LYS A 142 -2.91 9.69 -9.57
N ALA A 143 -2.21 9.41 -10.68
CA ALA A 143 -1.99 10.39 -11.75
C ALA A 143 -3.27 10.81 -12.50
N VAL A 144 -4.33 10.02 -12.51
CA VAL A 144 -5.63 10.44 -13.05
C VAL A 144 -6.55 11.06 -12.00
N GLY A 145 -6.17 11.03 -10.74
CA GLY A 145 -6.93 11.55 -9.59
C GLY A 145 -6.58 13.00 -9.23
N GLU A 146 -6.93 13.37 -8.00
CA GLU A 146 -6.68 14.70 -7.44
C GLU A 146 -5.19 14.90 -7.11
N GLN A 147 -4.71 16.16 -7.19
CA GLN A 147 -3.29 16.46 -7.02
C GLN A 147 -2.81 16.21 -5.59
N ASP A 148 -3.61 16.54 -4.58
CA ASP A 148 -3.29 16.31 -3.17
C ASP A 148 -3.05 14.84 -2.83
N GLU A 149 -3.82 13.94 -3.48
CA GLU A 149 -3.64 12.49 -3.35
C GLU A 149 -2.33 12.03 -4.00
N LEU A 150 -2.06 12.53 -5.21
CA LEU A 150 -0.81 12.22 -5.91
C LEU A 150 0.41 12.72 -5.13
N ASP A 151 0.35 13.95 -4.60
CA ASP A 151 1.41 14.54 -3.80
C ASP A 151 1.67 13.77 -2.51
N TRP A 152 0.61 13.23 -1.88
CA TRP A 152 0.75 12.38 -0.70
C TRP A 152 1.51 11.09 -1.03
N TRP A 153 1.12 10.42 -2.12
CA TRP A 153 1.76 9.18 -2.55
C TRP A 153 3.20 9.40 -3.04
N GLU A 154 3.46 10.53 -3.72
CA GLU A 154 4.83 10.87 -4.12
C GLU A 154 5.73 11.03 -2.88
N ARG A 155 5.30 11.82 -1.89
CA ARG A 155 6.07 11.98 -0.64
C ARG A 155 6.31 10.64 0.05
N ALA A 156 5.25 9.87 0.26
CA ALA A 156 5.35 8.58 0.95
C ALA A 156 6.28 7.60 0.22
N ALA A 157 6.23 7.55 -1.11
CA ALA A 157 7.11 6.69 -1.91
C ALA A 157 8.58 7.16 -1.85
N LEU A 158 8.83 8.46 -1.93
CA LEU A 158 10.17 9.02 -1.85
C LEU A 158 10.80 8.80 -0.47
N ASP A 159 10.01 8.97 0.61
CA ASP A 159 10.44 8.67 1.97
C ASP A 159 10.73 7.16 2.13
N GLY A 160 9.87 6.32 1.55
CA GLY A 160 10.06 4.87 1.53
C GLY A 160 11.33 4.42 0.79
N ALA A 161 11.71 5.12 -0.27
CA ALA A 161 12.92 4.83 -1.04
C ALA A 161 14.22 5.04 -0.25
N ALA A 162 14.19 5.82 0.83
CA ALA A 162 15.34 5.98 1.73
C ALA A 162 15.69 4.68 2.49
N TRP A 163 14.84 3.67 2.45
CA TRP A 163 15.04 2.37 3.08
C TRP A 163 15.60 1.30 2.12
N LEU A 164 15.74 1.61 0.82
CA LEU A 164 16.41 0.74 -0.15
C LEU A 164 17.91 0.79 0.03
#